data_be07fc1b8733b768a83fe98d6af7642a
#
_entry.id   be07fc1b8733b768a83fe98d6af7642a
#
_cell.length_a   1.000
_cell.length_b   1.000
_cell.length_c   1.000
_cell.angle_alpha   90.00
_cell.angle_beta   90.00
_cell.angle_gamma   90.00
#
_symmetry.space_group_name_H-M   'P 1'
#
loop_
_entity.id
_entity.type
_entity.pdbx_description
1 polymer ?
#
loop_
_entity_poly.entity_id
_entity_poly.type
_entity_poly.pdbx_seq_one_letter_code
_entity_poly.pdbx_strand_id
1 'polypeptide(L)'
;MVPGGSSGGSAASVAARIVPAATATDTGGSIRQPAALCGVTGIKPTYGRCSRYGMIAFASSLDQAGLITVSAEDAALLLGPMSGFDPRDSTSVDSPVPDYTATLGDSLQGLTIGLVREFFDKGLDATCEQRIRDAIAVYEKLGAKVREVSCPNLPLSVPTYYVVAS
;
A
#
# COMPACT_ATOMS: atom_id res chain seq x y z
N MET A 1 5.28 -9.34 -20.27
CA MET A 1 5.02 -8.60 -19.02
C MET A 1 3.71 -9.06 -18.45
N VAL A 2 3.60 -9.16 -17.13
CA VAL A 2 2.37 -9.51 -16.41
C VAL A 2 1.97 -8.35 -15.52
N PRO A 3 0.67 -8.10 -15.27
CA PRO A 3 0.21 -7.01 -14.41
C PRO A 3 0.42 -7.30 -12.92
N GLY A 4 0.87 -8.51 -12.58
CA GLY A 4 0.90 -8.97 -11.19
C GLY A 4 -0.47 -9.42 -10.69
N GLY A 5 -0.62 -9.59 -9.37
CA GLY A 5 -1.86 -10.07 -8.75
C GLY A 5 -1.87 -9.99 -7.21
N SER A 6 -3.05 -10.37 -6.69
CA SER A 6 -4.24 -10.88 -7.38
C SER A 6 -5.13 -9.77 -8.00
N SER A 7 -4.99 -8.52 -7.59
CA SER A 7 -5.76 -7.38 -8.15
C SER A 7 -5.18 -6.88 -9.49
N GLY A 8 -4.66 -7.78 -10.34
CA GLY A 8 -4.02 -7.44 -11.61
C GLY A 8 -4.97 -6.77 -12.61
N GLY A 9 -6.24 -7.19 -12.65
CA GLY A 9 -7.26 -6.56 -13.49
C GLY A 9 -7.54 -5.12 -13.08
N SER A 10 -7.69 -4.86 -11.78
CA SER A 10 -7.86 -3.50 -11.24
C SER A 10 -6.66 -2.61 -11.59
N ALA A 11 -5.44 -3.10 -11.41
CA ALA A 11 -4.24 -2.33 -11.75
C ALA A 11 -4.11 -2.06 -13.25
N ALA A 12 -4.37 -3.07 -14.08
CA ALA A 12 -4.30 -2.93 -15.53
C ALA A 12 -5.34 -1.94 -16.08
N SER A 13 -6.58 -1.96 -15.55
CA SER A 13 -7.64 -1.06 -16.00
C SER A 13 -7.33 0.40 -15.67
N VAL A 14 -6.76 0.67 -14.49
CA VAL A 14 -6.33 2.03 -14.09
C VAL A 14 -5.11 2.46 -14.93
N ALA A 15 -4.12 1.60 -15.10
CA ALA A 15 -2.94 1.90 -15.92
C ALA A 15 -3.30 2.19 -17.38
N ALA A 16 -4.26 1.45 -17.93
CA ALA A 16 -4.79 1.66 -19.29
C ALA A 16 -5.74 2.86 -19.41
N ARG A 17 -6.01 3.57 -18.29
CA ARG A 17 -6.97 4.72 -18.26
C ARG A 17 -8.40 4.36 -18.65
N ILE A 18 -8.79 3.10 -18.50
CA ILE A 18 -10.18 2.66 -18.74
C ILE A 18 -11.09 3.17 -17.61
N VAL A 19 -10.57 3.20 -16.39
CA VAL A 19 -11.22 3.75 -15.20
C VAL A 19 -10.25 4.66 -14.44
N PRO A 20 -10.73 5.70 -13.75
CA PRO A 20 -9.87 6.59 -12.97
C PRO A 20 -9.32 5.92 -11.70
N ALA A 21 -10.06 4.98 -11.15
CA ALA A 21 -9.72 4.24 -9.94
C ALA A 21 -10.40 2.87 -9.92
N ALA A 22 -9.89 1.95 -9.12
CA ALA A 22 -10.49 0.65 -8.89
C ALA A 22 -10.34 0.22 -7.43
N THR A 23 -11.35 -0.46 -6.89
CA THR A 23 -11.22 -1.16 -5.61
C THR A 23 -10.41 -2.43 -5.79
N ALA A 24 -9.73 -2.84 -4.73
CA ALA A 24 -8.88 -4.01 -4.73
C ALA A 24 -8.74 -4.57 -3.31
N THR A 25 -8.17 -5.76 -3.18
CA THR A 25 -7.89 -6.39 -1.89
C THR A 25 -6.42 -6.77 -1.77
N ASP A 26 -5.90 -6.77 -0.56
CA ASP A 26 -4.50 -7.08 -0.27
C ASP A 26 -4.40 -7.95 0.98
N THR A 27 -3.84 -9.12 0.83
CA THR A 27 -3.53 -10.06 1.91
C THR A 27 -2.02 -10.11 2.14
N GLY A 28 -1.26 -10.36 1.08
CA GLY A 28 0.21 -10.46 1.10
C GLY A 28 0.89 -9.53 0.08
N GLY A 29 0.15 -8.55 -0.47
CA GLY A 29 0.67 -7.65 -1.50
C GLY A 29 -0.25 -7.46 -2.70
N SER A 30 -1.48 -8.01 -2.67
CA SER A 30 -2.34 -8.11 -3.86
C SER A 30 -2.93 -6.78 -4.36
N ILE A 31 -2.70 -5.67 -3.68
CA ILE A 31 -2.86 -4.28 -4.18
C ILE A 31 -1.49 -3.74 -4.61
N ARG A 32 -0.53 -3.78 -3.68
CA ARG A 32 0.76 -3.09 -3.80
C ARG A 32 1.61 -3.65 -4.93
N GLN A 33 1.67 -4.97 -5.07
CA GLN A 33 2.46 -5.63 -6.11
C GLN A 33 1.94 -5.31 -7.53
N PRO A 34 0.64 -5.53 -7.86
CA PRO A 34 0.18 -5.20 -9.21
C PRO A 34 0.21 -3.69 -9.50
N ALA A 35 0.01 -2.82 -8.50
CA ALA A 35 0.19 -1.38 -8.67
C ALA A 35 1.62 -1.04 -9.07
N ALA A 36 2.62 -1.62 -8.39
CA ALA A 36 4.03 -1.44 -8.72
C ALA A 36 4.38 -1.93 -10.13
N LEU A 37 3.89 -3.11 -10.53
CA LEU A 37 4.16 -3.68 -11.86
C LEU A 37 3.46 -2.92 -12.99
N CYS A 38 2.33 -2.27 -12.72
CA CYS A 38 1.58 -1.48 -13.69
C CYS A 38 1.93 0.02 -13.66
N GLY A 39 2.79 0.48 -12.75
CA GLY A 39 3.21 1.87 -12.64
C GLY A 39 2.07 2.82 -12.21
N VAL A 40 1.24 2.37 -11.28
CA VAL A 40 0.12 3.13 -10.70
C VAL A 40 0.21 3.16 -9.17
N THR A 41 -0.59 3.99 -8.53
CA THR A 41 -0.65 4.08 -7.06
C THR A 41 -1.55 2.99 -6.50
N GLY A 42 -1.05 2.23 -5.52
CA GLY A 42 -1.84 1.26 -4.78
C GLY A 42 -1.74 1.52 -3.28
N ILE A 43 -2.89 1.62 -2.62
CA ILE A 43 -2.94 1.81 -1.17
C ILE A 43 -3.65 0.66 -0.47
N LYS A 44 -2.94 0.01 0.44
CA LYS A 44 -3.50 -0.88 1.44
C LYS A 44 -3.56 -0.12 2.76
N PRO A 45 -4.73 0.31 3.23
CA PRO A 45 -4.86 1.00 4.51
C PRO A 45 -4.55 0.07 5.68
N THR A 46 -4.50 0.63 6.86
CA THR A 46 -4.36 -0.12 8.11
C THR A 46 -5.49 -1.13 8.26
N TYR A 47 -5.18 -2.32 8.78
CA TYR A 47 -6.16 -3.38 9.03
C TYR A 47 -7.32 -2.86 9.89
N GLY A 48 -8.55 -3.19 9.48
CA GLY A 48 -9.77 -2.73 10.13
C GLY A 48 -10.21 -1.31 9.77
N ARG A 49 -9.48 -0.60 8.91
CA ARG A 49 -9.84 0.78 8.49
C ARG A 49 -11.01 0.80 7.49
N CYS A 50 -11.06 -0.15 6.58
CA CYS A 50 -12.17 -0.38 5.65
C CYS A 50 -12.89 -1.66 6.05
N SER A 51 -14.23 -1.65 6.03
CA SER A 51 -15.03 -2.83 6.30
C SER A 51 -14.73 -3.94 5.29
N ARG A 52 -14.71 -5.17 5.77
CA ARG A 52 -14.60 -6.39 4.95
C ARG A 52 -15.94 -7.09 4.76
N TYR A 53 -17.03 -6.49 5.26
CA TYR A 53 -18.36 -7.07 5.09
C TYR A 53 -18.70 -7.21 3.60
N GLY A 54 -19.06 -8.43 3.19
CA GLY A 54 -19.31 -8.78 1.79
C GLY A 54 -18.07 -9.16 0.97
N MET A 55 -16.87 -9.05 1.53
CA MET A 55 -15.66 -9.57 0.93
C MET A 55 -15.53 -11.07 1.19
N ILE A 56 -15.08 -11.81 0.17
CA ILE A 56 -14.70 -13.22 0.34
C ILE A 56 -13.29 -13.25 0.94
N ALA A 57 -13.16 -13.81 2.14
CA ALA A 57 -11.88 -13.89 2.83
C ALA A 57 -10.93 -14.89 2.17
N PHE A 58 -9.64 -14.54 2.12
CA PHE A 58 -8.55 -15.47 1.85
C PHE A 58 -7.82 -15.82 3.15
N ALA A 59 -7.32 -14.82 3.86
CA ALA A 59 -6.74 -14.98 5.21
C ALA A 59 -7.29 -13.85 6.10
N SER A 60 -8.31 -14.16 6.91
CA SER A 60 -9.10 -13.17 7.64
C SER A 60 -8.28 -12.24 8.53
N SER A 61 -7.16 -12.70 9.08
CA SER A 61 -6.25 -11.90 9.91
C SER A 61 -5.34 -10.96 9.12
N LEU A 62 -5.34 -11.03 7.78
CA LEU A 62 -4.44 -10.26 6.91
C LEU A 62 -5.20 -9.43 5.87
N ASP A 63 -6.37 -9.91 5.41
CA ASP A 63 -7.10 -9.31 4.30
C ASP A 63 -7.51 -7.87 4.61
N GLN A 64 -7.31 -6.99 3.63
CA GLN A 64 -7.75 -5.61 3.70
C GLN A 64 -8.22 -5.12 2.33
N ALA A 65 -9.33 -4.38 2.30
CA ALA A 65 -9.77 -3.63 1.13
C ALA A 65 -8.92 -2.36 0.97
N GLY A 66 -8.74 -1.93 -0.26
CA GLY A 66 -8.07 -0.67 -0.58
C GLY A 66 -8.31 -0.27 -2.03
N LEU A 67 -7.43 0.56 -2.55
CA LEU A 67 -7.58 1.24 -3.83
C LEU A 67 -6.35 1.10 -4.71
N ILE A 68 -6.61 1.14 -6.01
CA ILE A 68 -5.62 1.40 -7.05
C ILE A 68 -6.09 2.63 -7.82
N THR A 69 -5.21 3.62 -7.95
CA THR A 69 -5.50 4.94 -8.53
C THR A 69 -4.33 5.41 -9.37
N VAL A 70 -4.53 6.51 -10.09
CA VAL A 70 -3.47 7.13 -10.88
C VAL A 70 -2.49 7.89 -9.99
N SER A 71 -3.00 8.61 -8.99
CA SER A 71 -2.21 9.47 -8.11
C SER A 71 -2.49 9.20 -6.63
N ALA A 72 -1.63 9.69 -5.76
CA ALA A 72 -1.85 9.67 -4.31
C ALA A 72 -3.04 10.55 -3.88
N GLU A 73 -3.29 11.64 -4.61
CA GLU A 73 -4.44 12.53 -4.38
C GLU A 73 -5.76 11.79 -4.63
N ASP A 74 -5.87 11.08 -5.76
CA ASP A 74 -7.04 10.24 -6.05
C ASP A 74 -7.26 9.18 -4.96
N ALA A 75 -6.17 8.57 -4.48
CA ALA A 75 -6.24 7.59 -3.39
C ALA A 75 -6.75 8.23 -2.09
N ALA A 76 -6.28 9.42 -1.73
CA ALA A 76 -6.72 10.15 -0.56
C ALA A 76 -8.21 10.52 -0.63
N LEU A 77 -8.66 11.04 -1.79
CA LEU A 77 -10.05 11.40 -2.05
C LEU A 77 -11.00 10.20 -1.89
N LEU A 78 -10.60 9.03 -2.38
CA LEU A 78 -11.44 7.83 -2.38
C LEU A 78 -11.33 6.99 -1.10
N LEU A 79 -10.23 7.09 -0.38
CA LEU A 79 -10.05 6.35 0.87
C LEU A 79 -10.98 6.83 1.98
N GLY A 80 -11.28 8.13 2.04
CA GLY A 80 -12.20 8.71 3.01
C GLY A 80 -13.57 8.01 3.02
N PRO A 81 -14.30 8.01 1.91
CA PRO A 81 -15.60 7.34 1.79
C PRO A 81 -15.58 5.82 2.01
N MET A 82 -14.43 5.16 1.80
CA MET A 82 -14.27 3.72 2.02
C MET A 82 -13.92 3.36 3.47
N SER A 83 -13.48 4.34 4.25
CA SER A 83 -13.03 4.15 5.64
C SER A 83 -14.18 4.37 6.63
N GLY A 84 -14.07 3.72 7.78
CA GLY A 84 -14.99 3.94 8.91
C GLY A 84 -15.44 2.65 9.55
N PHE A 85 -16.13 2.82 10.68
CA PHE A 85 -16.64 1.69 11.46
C PHE A 85 -17.86 1.05 10.78
N ASP A 86 -17.83 -0.25 10.67
CA ASP A 86 -18.98 -1.07 10.24
C ASP A 86 -19.24 -2.17 11.27
N PRO A 87 -20.37 -2.14 11.98
CA PRO A 87 -20.70 -3.13 13.03
C PRO A 87 -20.92 -4.54 12.46
N ARG A 88 -21.04 -4.69 11.14
CA ARG A 88 -21.17 -6.00 10.47
C ARG A 88 -19.82 -6.70 10.25
N ASP A 89 -18.71 -5.99 10.41
CA ASP A 89 -17.36 -6.56 10.36
C ASP A 89 -16.73 -6.47 11.76
N SER A 90 -16.59 -7.61 12.43
CA SER A 90 -16.00 -7.70 13.77
C SER A 90 -14.55 -7.20 13.87
N THR A 91 -13.88 -7.00 12.75
CA THR A 91 -12.50 -6.49 12.68
C THR A 91 -12.44 -5.01 12.35
N SER A 92 -13.60 -4.40 12.03
CA SER A 92 -13.67 -2.96 11.76
C SER A 92 -13.38 -2.16 13.03
N VAL A 93 -12.50 -1.17 12.93
CA VAL A 93 -12.04 -0.36 14.07
C VAL A 93 -12.89 0.90 14.17
N ASP A 94 -13.52 1.10 15.33
CA ASP A 94 -14.24 2.34 15.64
C ASP A 94 -13.24 3.45 15.96
N SER A 95 -12.83 4.17 14.93
CA SER A 95 -11.87 5.27 15.01
C SER A 95 -12.24 6.35 13.99
N PRO A 96 -12.12 7.62 14.33
CA PRO A 96 -12.41 8.72 13.42
C PRO A 96 -11.69 8.56 12.07
N VAL A 97 -12.39 8.90 10.99
CA VAL A 97 -11.81 8.95 9.66
C VAL A 97 -11.25 10.36 9.44
N PRO A 98 -9.93 10.51 9.30
CA PRO A 98 -9.35 11.81 9.00
C PRO A 98 -9.67 12.23 7.55
N ASP A 99 -9.58 13.51 7.27
CA ASP A 99 -9.48 13.98 5.90
C ASP A 99 -8.08 13.65 5.38
N TYR A 100 -7.99 12.62 4.55
CA TYR A 100 -6.72 12.17 3.96
C TYR A 100 -6.13 13.17 2.95
N THR A 101 -6.91 14.17 2.53
CA THR A 101 -6.43 15.21 1.60
C THR A 101 -5.79 16.40 2.31
N ALA A 102 -6.08 16.57 3.61
CA ALA A 102 -5.74 17.78 4.37
C ALA A 102 -4.25 18.13 4.39
N THR A 103 -3.37 17.14 4.26
CA THR A 103 -1.91 17.31 4.38
C THR A 103 -1.14 17.02 3.10
N LEU A 104 -1.81 16.82 1.96
CA LEU A 104 -1.14 16.47 0.70
C LEU A 104 -0.18 17.53 0.18
N GLY A 105 -0.41 18.80 0.53
CA GLY A 105 0.44 19.92 0.13
C GLY A 105 1.45 20.36 1.21
N ASP A 106 1.51 19.68 2.34
CA ASP A 106 2.34 20.08 3.45
C ASP A 106 3.84 19.89 3.17
N SER A 107 4.65 20.71 3.84
CA SER A 107 6.11 20.57 3.80
C SER A 107 6.55 19.26 4.45
N LEU A 108 7.55 18.62 3.87
CA LEU A 108 8.19 17.43 4.46
C LEU A 108 9.26 17.78 5.51
N GLN A 109 9.43 19.06 5.84
CA GLN A 109 10.36 19.52 6.88
C GLN A 109 10.04 18.85 8.23
N GLY A 110 11.05 18.20 8.81
CA GLY A 110 10.91 17.51 10.09
C GLY A 110 10.42 16.06 9.99
N LEU A 111 9.91 15.61 8.83
CA LEU A 111 9.59 14.20 8.60
C LEU A 111 10.87 13.36 8.62
N THR A 112 10.82 12.22 9.30
CA THR A 112 11.90 11.23 9.26
C THR A 112 11.42 9.97 8.57
N ILE A 113 12.13 9.54 7.52
CA ILE A 113 11.87 8.32 6.75
C ILE A 113 12.88 7.26 7.18
N GLY A 114 12.39 6.10 7.62
CA GLY A 114 13.19 4.92 7.91
C GLY A 114 13.46 4.11 6.64
N LEU A 115 14.71 3.99 6.23
CA LEU A 115 15.12 3.10 5.15
C LEU A 115 15.45 1.72 5.72
N VAL A 116 14.59 0.76 5.45
CA VAL A 116 14.73 -0.60 6.00
C VAL A 116 15.82 -1.34 5.22
N ARG A 117 16.95 -1.61 5.89
CA ARG A 117 18.14 -2.22 5.31
C ARG A 117 17.84 -3.56 4.62
N GLU A 118 17.03 -4.38 5.24
CA GLU A 118 16.70 -5.74 4.79
C GLU A 118 15.97 -5.77 3.43
N PHE A 119 15.37 -4.66 2.98
CA PHE A 119 14.79 -4.57 1.63
C PHE A 119 15.83 -4.40 0.51
N PHE A 120 17.08 -4.08 0.88
CA PHE A 120 18.19 -3.90 -0.07
C PHE A 120 19.17 -5.08 -0.06
N ASP A 121 18.77 -6.19 0.54
CA ASP A 121 19.54 -7.43 0.56
C ASP A 121 19.56 -8.11 -0.83
N LYS A 122 20.30 -9.23 -0.90
CA LYS A 122 20.50 -10.00 -2.13
C LYS A 122 19.18 -10.34 -2.83
N GLY A 123 19.09 -10.05 -4.12
CA GLY A 123 17.95 -10.38 -4.98
C GLY A 123 17.13 -9.19 -5.47
N LEU A 124 17.39 -8.00 -4.94
CA LEU A 124 16.79 -6.78 -5.50
C LEU A 124 17.46 -6.48 -6.85
N ASP A 125 16.64 -6.26 -7.88
CA ASP A 125 17.13 -5.82 -9.20
C ASP A 125 17.78 -4.42 -9.09
N ALA A 126 18.94 -4.27 -9.71
CA ALA A 126 19.71 -3.03 -9.60
C ALA A 126 18.97 -1.80 -10.14
N THR A 127 18.13 -1.97 -11.18
CA THR A 127 17.31 -0.87 -11.71
C THR A 127 16.23 -0.48 -10.71
N CYS A 128 15.59 -1.46 -10.06
CA CYS A 128 14.61 -1.21 -9.00
C CYS A 128 15.25 -0.50 -7.81
N GLU A 129 16.41 -0.97 -7.35
CA GLU A 129 17.16 -0.31 -6.29
C GLU A 129 17.47 1.15 -6.63
N GLN A 130 17.97 1.41 -7.83
CA GLN A 130 18.29 2.77 -8.26
C GLN A 130 17.06 3.67 -8.24
N ARG A 131 15.89 3.19 -8.72
CA ARG A 131 14.65 3.98 -8.69
C ARG A 131 14.16 4.30 -7.29
N ILE A 132 14.32 3.36 -6.36
CA ILE A 132 14.00 3.60 -4.95
C ILE A 132 14.94 4.66 -4.37
N ARG A 133 16.24 4.58 -4.63
CA ARG A 133 17.22 5.58 -4.18
C ARG A 133 16.98 6.96 -4.79
N ASP A 134 16.60 7.03 -6.06
CA ASP A 134 16.21 8.28 -6.74
C ASP A 134 14.99 8.91 -6.02
N ALA A 135 13.99 8.12 -5.67
CA ALA A 135 12.82 8.58 -4.94
C ALA A 135 13.18 9.09 -3.54
N ILE A 136 14.05 8.38 -2.82
CA ILE A 136 14.57 8.81 -1.51
C ILE A 136 15.26 10.17 -1.62
N ALA A 137 16.10 10.36 -2.63
CA ALA A 137 16.78 11.63 -2.85
C ALA A 137 15.80 12.79 -3.14
N VAL A 138 14.64 12.52 -3.72
CA VAL A 138 13.57 13.53 -3.88
C VAL A 138 12.99 13.91 -2.52
N TYR A 139 12.70 12.94 -1.64
CA TYR A 139 12.21 13.23 -0.29
C TYR A 139 13.22 14.07 0.53
N GLU A 140 14.51 13.78 0.44
CA GLU A 140 15.55 14.55 1.10
C GLU A 140 15.61 15.99 0.57
N LYS A 141 15.51 16.20 -0.75
CA LYS A 141 15.43 17.54 -1.37
C LYS A 141 14.19 18.32 -0.92
N LEU A 142 13.09 17.62 -0.62
CA LEU A 142 11.86 18.22 -0.08
C LEU A 142 11.92 18.48 1.44
N GLY A 143 13.03 18.15 2.10
CA GLY A 143 13.30 18.47 3.51
C GLY A 143 13.08 17.33 4.49
N ALA A 144 12.77 16.12 4.03
CA ALA A 144 12.71 14.93 4.89
C ALA A 144 14.14 14.51 5.33
N LYS A 145 14.23 13.87 6.50
CA LYS A 145 15.44 13.21 6.96
C LYS A 145 15.34 11.72 6.73
N VAL A 146 16.36 11.11 6.13
CA VAL A 146 16.41 9.67 5.92
C VAL A 146 17.33 9.02 6.96
N ARG A 147 16.90 7.92 7.55
CA ARG A 147 17.69 7.12 8.49
C ARG A 147 17.59 5.65 8.13
N GLU A 148 18.72 4.97 8.12
CA GLU A 148 18.71 3.52 8.02
C GLU A 148 18.15 2.90 9.30
N VAL A 149 17.25 1.94 9.15
CA VAL A 149 16.64 1.17 10.23
C VAL A 149 16.70 -0.32 9.91
N SER A 150 16.58 -1.16 10.93
CA SER A 150 16.56 -2.61 10.76
C SER A 150 15.20 -3.19 11.18
N CYS A 151 14.69 -4.11 10.37
CA CYS A 151 13.53 -4.93 10.67
C CYS A 151 13.94 -6.41 10.67
N PRO A 152 14.57 -6.93 11.74
CA PRO A 152 15.20 -8.23 11.75
C PRO A 152 14.23 -9.40 11.54
N ASN A 153 12.94 -9.20 11.78
CA ASN A 153 11.89 -10.19 11.56
C ASN A 153 11.33 -10.18 10.12
N LEU A 154 11.77 -9.26 9.26
CA LEU A 154 11.27 -9.15 7.89
C LEU A 154 11.39 -10.46 7.09
N PRO A 155 12.48 -11.26 7.20
CA PRO A 155 12.60 -12.54 6.50
C PRO A 155 11.53 -13.56 6.88
N LEU A 156 10.88 -13.39 8.04
CA LEU A 156 9.78 -14.26 8.49
C LEU A 156 8.43 -13.92 7.84
N SER A 157 8.30 -12.79 7.16
CA SER A 157 7.02 -12.33 6.61
C SER A 157 6.41 -13.31 5.61
N VAL A 158 7.19 -13.80 4.66
CA VAL A 158 6.73 -14.75 3.63
C VAL A 158 6.41 -16.12 4.23
N PRO A 159 7.28 -16.76 5.06
CA PRO A 159 6.91 -17.98 5.76
C PRO A 159 5.65 -17.86 6.61
N THR A 160 5.52 -16.77 7.37
CA THR A 160 4.32 -16.51 8.19
C THR A 160 3.06 -16.42 7.34
N TYR A 161 3.12 -15.70 6.20
CA TYR A 161 2.00 -15.62 5.27
C TYR A 161 1.54 -17.02 4.82
N TYR A 162 2.45 -17.89 4.41
CA TYR A 162 2.09 -19.24 3.96
C TYR A 162 1.49 -20.11 5.08
N VAL A 163 1.91 -19.93 6.33
CA VAL A 163 1.34 -20.66 7.46
C VAL A 163 -0.04 -20.15 7.84
N VAL A 164 -0.26 -18.85 7.79
CA VAL A 164 -1.53 -18.22 8.21
C VAL A 164 -2.61 -18.36 7.14
N ALA A 165 -2.24 -18.40 5.86
CA ALA A 165 -3.16 -18.47 4.72
C ALA A 165 -3.54 -19.91 4.30
N SER A 166 -3.00 -20.94 4.98
CA SER A 166 -3.21 -22.38 4.66
C SER A 166 -4.52 -22.93 5.23
#